data_4f7c21496f45e4bf84bddaaeb404e782
#
_entry.id   4f7c21496f45e4bf84bddaaeb404e782
#
_cell.length_a   1.000
_cell.length_b   1.000
_cell.length_c   1.000
_cell.angle_alpha   90.00
_cell.angle_beta   90.00
_cell.angle_gamma   90.00
#
_symmetry.space_group_name_H-M   'P 1'
#
loop_
_entity.id
_entity.type
_entity.pdbx_description
1 polymer ?
#
loop_
_entity_poly.entity_id
_entity_poly.type
_entity_poly.pdbx_seq_one_letter_code
_entity_poly.pdbx_strand_id
1 'polypeptide(L)'
;MELEVRHLRVLCAIADAGSLHKAARELGMAQPSLSTQLRRIEQLLGGPLFVRDCMGSRPTALGQVVVSRARPVLAEVSALVTETRTAAARAADGSRLRIGATASRAVPGWLSRLRACTSGVEPTLRMDVSANALLRQVTDGRLDLAFVHEVEGSPLRIPDGLCLRVLVEREPQFVTMAAGHPAAAQREVRLADLAHDRWMVDATVDGEWDGVCRALRAEGVEPDLLHGDYLTAYFLAAIGEVVTVSQPTALPARSDLVVRPLHGDPIGVRLLLAARTADELGVAFDELEKAYWDAARQAPVYQDWLARGTAGRSTPTLRAVGA
;
A
#
# COMPACT_ATOMS: atom_id res chain seq x y z
N MET A 1 13.04 41.40 4.99
CA MET A 1 12.88 40.00 5.40
C MET A 1 12.93 39.15 4.13
N GLU A 2 13.69 38.09 4.11
CA GLU A 2 13.79 37.17 2.96
C GLU A 2 12.78 36.00 3.09
N LEU A 3 12.31 35.48 1.95
CA LEU A 3 11.40 34.33 1.96
C LEU A 3 12.19 33.05 2.28
N GLU A 4 11.78 32.32 3.30
CA GLU A 4 12.45 31.12 3.77
C GLU A 4 11.51 29.90 3.69
N VAL A 5 12.07 28.70 3.66
CA VAL A 5 11.33 27.41 3.62
C VAL A 5 10.30 27.29 4.76
N ARG A 6 10.62 27.80 5.95
CA ARG A 6 9.66 27.82 7.07
C ARG A 6 8.41 28.66 6.75
N HIS A 7 8.54 29.74 5.97
CA HIS A 7 7.41 30.57 5.56
C HIS A 7 6.51 29.80 4.57
N LEU A 8 7.09 29.04 3.66
CA LEU A 8 6.32 28.18 2.73
C LEU A 8 5.52 27.11 3.48
N ARG A 9 6.13 26.47 4.50
CA ARG A 9 5.43 25.49 5.37
C ARG A 9 4.22 26.10 6.07
N VAL A 10 4.37 27.33 6.59
CA VAL A 10 3.26 28.06 7.24
C VAL A 10 2.13 28.29 6.24
N LEU A 11 2.42 28.75 5.02
CA LEU A 11 1.40 29.03 4.01
C LEU A 11 0.65 27.73 3.60
N CYS A 12 1.38 26.66 3.35
CA CYS A 12 0.76 25.37 3.00
C CYS A 12 -0.10 24.83 4.15
N ALA A 13 0.39 24.86 5.39
CA ALA A 13 -0.37 24.39 6.55
C ALA A 13 -1.68 25.20 6.76
N ILE A 14 -1.66 26.53 6.54
CA ILE A 14 -2.88 27.34 6.62
C ILE A 14 -3.87 26.97 5.51
N ALA A 15 -3.37 26.74 4.27
CA ALA A 15 -4.20 26.34 3.14
C ALA A 15 -4.85 24.96 3.35
N ASP A 16 -4.10 24.00 3.88
CA ASP A 16 -4.54 22.62 4.09
C ASP A 16 -5.51 22.51 5.27
N ALA A 17 -5.22 23.20 6.39
CA ALA A 17 -6.06 23.20 7.57
C ALA A 17 -7.36 24.03 7.40
N GLY A 18 -7.42 24.95 6.44
CA GLY A 18 -8.53 25.87 6.24
C GLY A 18 -8.83 26.80 7.42
N SER A 19 -7.95 26.86 8.43
CA SER A 19 -8.11 27.61 9.66
C SER A 19 -6.76 27.92 10.30
N LEU A 20 -6.53 29.20 10.67
CA LEU A 20 -5.30 29.58 11.37
C LEU A 20 -5.15 28.89 12.73
N HIS A 21 -6.27 28.62 13.42
CA HIS A 21 -6.21 27.93 14.71
C HIS A 21 -5.76 26.47 14.55
N LYS A 22 -6.31 25.76 13.56
CA LYS A 22 -5.91 24.38 13.25
C LYS A 22 -4.46 24.32 12.77
N ALA A 23 -4.07 25.18 11.83
CA ALA A 23 -2.70 25.28 11.33
C ALA A 23 -1.68 25.58 12.45
N ALA A 24 -2.02 26.48 13.39
CA ALA A 24 -1.16 26.78 14.53
C ALA A 24 -0.93 25.55 15.41
N ARG A 25 -1.97 24.76 15.67
CA ARG A 25 -1.86 23.50 16.41
C ARG A 25 -0.96 22.48 15.69
N GLU A 26 -1.15 22.30 14.38
CA GLU A 26 -0.36 21.38 13.57
C GLU A 26 1.12 21.77 13.52
N LEU A 27 1.40 23.08 13.50
CA LEU A 27 2.77 23.63 13.51
C LEU A 27 3.38 23.74 14.92
N GLY A 28 2.66 23.38 15.98
CA GLY A 28 3.14 23.54 17.36
C GLY A 28 3.34 25.00 17.77
N MET A 29 2.57 25.94 17.21
CA MET A 29 2.72 27.38 17.40
C MET A 29 1.51 27.98 18.12
N ALA A 30 1.73 29.10 18.83
CA ALA A 30 0.62 29.92 19.32
C ALA A 30 -0.05 30.67 18.13
N GLN A 31 -1.38 30.68 18.08
CA GLN A 31 -2.13 31.33 16.99
C GLN A 31 -1.77 32.81 16.77
N PRO A 32 -1.55 33.66 17.82
CA PRO A 32 -1.08 35.04 17.63
C PRO A 32 0.27 35.14 16.89
N SER A 33 1.19 34.21 17.20
CA SER A 33 2.50 34.11 16.55
C SER A 33 2.35 33.77 15.07
N LEU A 34 1.52 32.77 14.74
CA LEU A 34 1.24 32.41 13.35
C LEU A 34 0.59 33.57 12.59
N SER A 35 -0.35 34.29 13.21
CA SER A 35 -1.02 35.46 12.61
C SER A 35 -0.03 36.59 12.30
N THR A 36 0.91 36.83 13.22
CA THR A 36 1.97 37.82 13.03
C THR A 36 2.94 37.44 11.91
N GLN A 37 3.31 36.16 11.86
CA GLN A 37 4.17 35.63 10.81
C GLN A 37 3.50 35.70 9.43
N LEU A 38 2.20 35.33 9.35
CA LEU A 38 1.44 35.46 8.10
C LEU A 38 1.43 36.91 7.59
N ARG A 39 1.15 37.91 8.42
CA ARG A 39 1.17 39.31 8.02
C ARG A 39 2.53 39.74 7.45
N ARG A 40 3.63 39.26 8.08
CA ARG A 40 5.01 39.59 7.58
C ARG A 40 5.25 38.95 6.21
N ILE A 41 4.77 37.74 5.98
CA ILE A 41 4.88 37.07 4.68
C ILE A 41 4.03 37.80 3.63
N GLU A 42 2.80 38.20 3.98
CA GLU A 42 1.91 38.98 3.10
C GLU A 42 2.52 40.34 2.71
N GLN A 43 3.16 41.04 3.67
CA GLN A 43 3.90 42.26 3.38
C GLN A 43 5.08 42.02 2.45
N LEU A 44 5.82 40.93 2.64
CA LEU A 44 6.94 40.55 1.77
C LEU A 44 6.49 40.23 0.35
N LEU A 45 5.36 39.58 0.18
CA LEU A 45 4.83 39.12 -1.11
C LEU A 45 3.88 40.14 -1.78
N GLY A 46 3.68 41.32 -1.14
CA GLY A 46 2.98 42.46 -1.72
C GLY A 46 1.46 42.43 -1.65
N GLY A 47 0.87 41.53 -0.86
CA GLY A 47 -0.59 41.51 -0.70
C GLY A 47 -1.13 40.40 0.18
N PRO A 48 -2.45 40.42 0.50
CA PRO A 48 -3.08 39.41 1.32
C PRO A 48 -3.12 38.06 0.59
N LEU A 49 -2.65 37.01 1.27
CA LEU A 49 -2.64 35.65 0.74
C LEU A 49 -3.87 34.84 1.17
N PHE A 50 -4.51 35.23 2.27
CA PHE A 50 -5.69 34.55 2.78
C PHE A 50 -6.82 35.53 3.13
N VAL A 51 -8.05 35.14 2.78
CA VAL A 51 -9.28 35.77 3.26
C VAL A 51 -9.79 35.00 4.45
N ARG A 52 -10.18 35.73 5.50
CA ARG A 52 -10.79 35.16 6.73
C ARG A 52 -12.27 35.52 6.75
N ASP A 53 -13.10 34.51 6.85
CA ASP A 53 -14.54 34.66 7.03
C ASP A 53 -15.07 33.69 8.10
N CYS A 54 -16.38 33.66 8.29
CA CYS A 54 -17.04 32.76 9.24
C CYS A 54 -16.87 31.29 8.88
N MET A 55 -16.45 30.96 7.64
CA MET A 55 -16.20 29.60 7.15
C MET A 55 -14.73 29.20 7.31
N GLY A 56 -13.84 30.10 7.75
CA GLY A 56 -12.43 29.81 7.99
C GLY A 56 -11.44 30.72 7.29
N SER A 57 -10.34 30.16 6.80
CA SER A 57 -9.27 30.85 6.10
C SER A 57 -9.04 30.22 4.75
N ARG A 58 -9.29 30.96 3.65
CA ARG A 58 -9.15 30.49 2.27
C ARG A 58 -8.09 31.31 1.53
N PRO A 59 -7.29 30.65 0.65
CA PRO A 59 -6.34 31.37 -0.17
C PRO A 59 -7.02 32.38 -1.11
N THR A 60 -6.46 33.58 -1.24
CA THR A 60 -6.79 34.54 -2.31
C THR A 60 -6.25 34.02 -3.65
N ALA A 61 -6.54 34.72 -4.76
CA ALA A 61 -5.91 34.39 -6.06
C ALA A 61 -4.38 34.44 -5.97
N LEU A 62 -3.81 35.45 -5.30
CA LEU A 62 -2.37 35.54 -5.02
C LEU A 62 -1.92 34.37 -4.12
N GLY A 63 -2.67 34.06 -3.07
CA GLY A 63 -2.41 32.95 -2.16
C GLY A 63 -2.38 31.60 -2.88
N GLN A 64 -3.30 31.34 -3.81
CA GLN A 64 -3.31 30.13 -4.64
C GLN A 64 -2.04 29.98 -5.48
N VAL A 65 -1.59 31.05 -6.13
CA VAL A 65 -0.34 31.07 -6.89
C VAL A 65 0.85 30.75 -5.99
N VAL A 66 0.93 31.39 -4.81
CA VAL A 66 2.03 31.15 -3.88
C VAL A 66 2.02 29.74 -3.32
N VAL A 67 0.88 29.23 -2.89
CA VAL A 67 0.76 27.87 -2.32
C VAL A 67 1.08 26.80 -3.40
N SER A 68 0.61 26.99 -4.64
CA SER A 68 0.91 26.04 -5.73
C SER A 68 2.40 25.97 -6.05
N ARG A 69 3.13 27.08 -5.90
CA ARG A 69 4.59 27.12 -6.09
C ARG A 69 5.37 26.69 -4.85
N ALA A 70 4.80 26.87 -3.65
CA ALA A 70 5.44 26.48 -2.40
C ALA A 70 5.50 24.95 -2.22
N ARG A 71 4.45 24.23 -2.63
CA ARG A 71 4.38 22.77 -2.48
C ARG A 71 5.52 22.02 -3.19
N PRO A 72 5.83 22.26 -4.47
CA PRO A 72 6.97 21.63 -5.13
C PRO A 72 8.31 21.94 -4.44
N VAL A 73 8.53 23.20 -4.01
CA VAL A 73 9.75 23.57 -3.29
C VAL A 73 9.90 22.82 -1.98
N LEU A 74 8.81 22.66 -1.23
CA LEU A 74 8.81 21.87 0.01
C LEU A 74 9.05 20.40 -0.24
N ALA A 75 8.50 19.84 -1.32
CA ALA A 75 8.75 18.46 -1.75
C ALA A 75 10.23 18.26 -2.09
N GLU A 76 10.85 19.18 -2.84
CA GLU A 76 12.26 19.13 -3.21
C GLU A 76 13.19 19.22 -1.99
N VAL A 77 12.90 20.12 -1.05
CA VAL A 77 13.66 20.20 0.21
C VAL A 77 13.53 18.91 1.03
N SER A 78 12.35 18.30 1.03
CA SER A 78 12.13 17.03 1.72
C SER A 78 12.88 15.88 1.03
N ALA A 79 12.88 15.84 -0.30
CA ALA A 79 13.65 14.90 -1.10
C ALA A 79 15.15 15.01 -0.81
N LEU A 80 15.71 16.22 -0.84
CA LEU A 80 17.11 16.48 -0.53
C LEU A 80 17.51 15.96 0.85
N VAL A 81 16.71 16.25 1.88
CA VAL A 81 16.97 15.75 3.25
C VAL A 81 16.92 14.23 3.30
N THR A 82 15.97 13.63 2.59
CA THR A 82 15.79 12.16 2.53
C THR A 82 16.96 11.50 1.82
N GLU A 83 17.35 12.00 0.65
CA GLU A 83 18.49 11.51 -0.14
C GLU A 83 19.80 11.61 0.64
N THR A 84 20.04 12.75 1.30
CA THR A 84 21.23 12.96 2.09
C THR A 84 21.28 12.02 3.30
N ARG A 85 20.18 11.82 4.00
CA ARG A 85 20.08 10.85 5.11
C ARG A 85 20.29 9.41 4.61
N THR A 86 19.74 9.07 3.46
CA THR A 86 19.91 7.75 2.85
C THR A 86 21.36 7.53 2.44
N ALA A 87 22.00 8.51 1.82
CA ALA A 87 23.42 8.47 1.45
C ALA A 87 24.31 8.33 2.69
N ALA A 88 24.03 9.10 3.75
CA ALA A 88 24.76 9.02 5.01
C ALA A 88 24.57 7.65 5.71
N ALA A 89 23.36 7.12 5.72
CA ALA A 89 23.06 5.80 6.27
C ALA A 89 23.75 4.68 5.48
N ARG A 90 23.75 4.77 4.14
CA ARG A 90 24.50 3.84 3.26
C ARG A 90 26.03 3.89 3.52
N ALA A 91 26.56 5.09 3.76
CA ALA A 91 27.98 5.27 4.07
C ALA A 91 28.36 4.75 5.46
N ALA A 92 27.45 4.79 6.44
CA ALA A 92 27.72 4.40 7.81
C ALA A 92 27.46 2.92 8.12
N ASP A 93 26.54 2.26 7.37
CA ASP A 93 25.98 0.96 7.77
C ASP A 93 26.46 -0.21 6.88
N GLY A 94 27.45 0.04 5.99
CA GLY A 94 27.79 -0.95 4.97
C GLY A 94 26.58 -1.25 4.08
N SER A 95 26.81 -1.83 2.93
CA SER A 95 25.79 -2.07 1.91
C SER A 95 24.61 -2.92 2.40
N ARG A 96 23.58 -2.32 3.01
CA ARG A 96 22.32 -2.99 3.40
C ARG A 96 21.19 -2.57 2.47
N LEU A 97 20.44 -3.54 1.96
CA LEU A 97 19.22 -3.33 1.18
C LEU A 97 18.00 -3.48 2.12
N ARG A 98 17.29 -2.39 2.38
CA ARG A 98 16.14 -2.35 3.29
C ARG A 98 14.86 -2.55 2.52
N ILE A 99 14.20 -3.68 2.75
CA ILE A 99 13.02 -4.11 2.02
C ILE A 99 11.81 -4.08 2.94
N GLY A 100 10.72 -3.47 2.47
CA GLY A 100 9.39 -3.61 3.04
C GLY A 100 8.56 -4.60 2.23
N ALA A 101 7.70 -5.37 2.87
CA ALA A 101 6.74 -6.21 2.16
C ALA A 101 5.44 -6.39 2.93
N THR A 102 4.32 -6.41 2.22
CA THR A 102 3.09 -7.03 2.69
C THR A 102 3.23 -8.55 2.63
N ALA A 103 2.40 -9.28 3.36
CA ALA A 103 2.51 -10.73 3.45
C ALA A 103 2.37 -11.40 2.07
N SER A 104 3.35 -12.22 1.68
CA SER A 104 3.32 -13.03 0.47
C SER A 104 4.27 -14.22 0.57
N ARG A 105 3.90 -15.33 -0.04
CA ARG A 105 4.77 -16.50 -0.15
C ARG A 105 5.98 -16.31 -1.07
N ALA A 106 5.97 -15.29 -1.90
CA ALA A 106 7.12 -14.92 -2.72
C ALA A 106 8.29 -14.36 -1.88
N VAL A 107 8.00 -13.73 -0.74
CA VAL A 107 9.00 -12.98 0.04
C VAL A 107 10.20 -13.80 0.49
N PRO A 108 10.06 -15.02 1.06
CA PRO A 108 11.22 -15.81 1.45
C PRO A 108 12.13 -16.18 0.28
N GLY A 109 11.55 -16.59 -0.85
CA GLY A 109 12.28 -16.88 -2.08
C GLY A 109 12.98 -15.65 -2.67
N TRP A 110 12.31 -14.50 -2.65
CA TRP A 110 12.87 -13.23 -3.08
C TRP A 110 14.09 -12.82 -2.24
N LEU A 111 14.00 -12.87 -0.92
CA LEU A 111 15.14 -12.58 -0.03
C LEU A 111 16.33 -13.50 -0.30
N SER A 112 16.08 -14.80 -0.48
CA SER A 112 17.14 -15.77 -0.77
C SER A 112 17.85 -15.45 -2.10
N ARG A 113 17.09 -15.08 -3.12
CA ARG A 113 17.62 -14.71 -4.44
C ARG A 113 18.39 -13.39 -4.39
N LEU A 114 17.89 -12.38 -3.68
CA LEU A 114 18.59 -11.11 -3.50
C LEU A 114 19.94 -11.31 -2.81
N ARG A 115 20.01 -12.12 -1.75
CA ARG A 115 21.29 -12.46 -1.10
C ARG A 115 22.30 -13.12 -2.07
N ALA A 116 21.81 -13.93 -2.99
CA ALA A 116 22.67 -14.60 -3.97
C ALA A 116 23.16 -13.65 -5.07
N CYS A 117 22.36 -12.66 -5.47
CA CYS A 117 22.66 -11.74 -6.58
C CYS A 117 23.43 -10.49 -6.16
N THR A 118 23.34 -10.07 -4.90
CA THR A 118 23.95 -8.83 -4.41
C THR A 118 25.19 -9.13 -3.56
N SER A 119 26.37 -9.23 -4.19
CA SER A 119 27.62 -9.45 -3.48
C SER A 119 27.90 -8.30 -2.49
N GLY A 120 27.98 -8.62 -1.21
CA GLY A 120 28.31 -7.65 -0.16
C GLY A 120 27.14 -6.77 0.34
N VAL A 121 25.92 -7.00 -0.14
CA VAL A 121 24.72 -6.30 0.33
C VAL A 121 23.81 -7.28 1.05
N GLU A 122 23.56 -7.06 2.35
CA GLU A 122 22.64 -7.91 3.10
C GLU A 122 21.22 -7.32 3.08
N PRO A 123 20.23 -8.05 2.50
CA PRO A 123 18.85 -7.60 2.54
C PRO A 123 18.28 -7.75 3.95
N THR A 124 17.67 -6.68 4.45
CA THR A 124 16.86 -6.66 5.68
C THR A 124 15.40 -6.55 5.31
N LEU A 125 14.54 -7.28 6.00
CA LEU A 125 13.10 -7.30 5.73
C LEU A 125 12.30 -6.70 6.87
N ARG A 126 11.37 -5.81 6.51
CA ARG A 126 10.30 -5.32 7.37
C ARG A 126 8.96 -5.76 6.80
N MET A 127 8.19 -6.53 7.56
CA MET A 127 6.81 -6.86 7.22
C MET A 127 5.85 -5.81 7.80
N ASP A 128 4.85 -5.42 7.02
CA ASP A 128 3.77 -4.56 7.47
C ASP A 128 2.48 -4.96 6.75
N VAL A 129 1.34 -4.80 7.39
CA VAL A 129 0.03 -5.08 6.78
C VAL A 129 -0.43 -3.93 5.91
N SER A 130 -0.02 -2.70 6.20
CA SER A 130 -0.38 -1.51 5.44
C SER A 130 0.62 -1.24 4.31
N ALA A 131 0.18 -1.43 3.08
CA ALA A 131 0.89 -1.04 1.86
C ALA A 131 1.21 0.46 1.83
N ASN A 132 0.24 1.31 2.24
CA ASN A 132 0.42 2.75 2.32
C ASN A 132 1.51 3.17 3.34
N ALA A 133 1.65 2.42 4.45
CA ALA A 133 2.72 2.67 5.42
C ALA A 133 4.10 2.32 4.84
N LEU A 134 4.21 1.22 4.09
CA LEU A 134 5.45 0.82 3.43
C LEU A 134 5.87 1.82 2.36
N LEU A 135 4.94 2.28 1.51
CA LEU A 135 5.22 3.28 0.47
C LEU A 135 5.74 4.58 1.06
N ARG A 136 5.14 5.08 2.16
CA ARG A 136 5.66 6.25 2.88
C ARG A 136 7.07 6.02 3.39
N GLN A 137 7.40 4.84 3.90
CA GLN A 137 8.75 4.52 4.39
C GLN A 137 9.78 4.48 3.26
N VAL A 138 9.41 4.12 2.02
CA VAL A 138 10.28 4.24 0.84
C VAL A 138 10.52 5.71 0.52
N THR A 139 9.48 6.53 0.48
CA THR A 139 9.59 7.97 0.26
C THR A 139 10.47 8.64 1.32
N ASP A 140 10.30 8.26 2.60
CA ASP A 140 11.11 8.78 3.71
C ASP A 140 12.56 8.25 3.73
N GLY A 141 12.95 7.38 2.79
CA GLY A 141 14.27 6.77 2.74
C GLY A 141 14.58 5.78 3.88
N ARG A 142 13.56 5.31 4.60
CA ARG A 142 13.69 4.27 5.64
C ARG A 142 13.73 2.87 5.04
N LEU A 143 13.12 2.69 3.88
CA LEU A 143 13.18 1.52 3.04
C LEU A 143 13.76 1.89 1.67
N ASP A 144 14.36 0.94 0.99
CA ASP A 144 14.86 1.09 -0.37
C ASP A 144 13.82 0.57 -1.36
N LEU A 145 13.16 -0.54 -1.02
CA LEU A 145 12.14 -1.21 -1.81
C LEU A 145 10.90 -1.50 -0.97
N ALA A 146 9.71 -1.50 -1.59
CA ALA A 146 8.48 -2.02 -0.99
C ALA A 146 7.72 -2.90 -1.98
N PHE A 147 7.49 -4.17 -1.62
CA PHE A 147 6.57 -5.06 -2.31
C PHE A 147 5.21 -4.97 -1.65
N VAL A 148 4.21 -4.49 -2.38
CA VAL A 148 2.90 -4.13 -1.84
C VAL A 148 1.76 -4.70 -2.67
N HIS A 149 0.61 -4.85 -2.01
CA HIS A 149 -0.64 -5.30 -2.61
C HIS A 149 -1.63 -4.13 -2.65
N GLU A 150 -2.33 -4.00 -3.78
CA GLU A 150 -3.41 -3.02 -3.96
C GLU A 150 -4.70 -3.77 -4.27
N VAL A 151 -5.70 -3.63 -3.41
CA VAL A 151 -7.01 -4.26 -3.60
C VAL A 151 -7.81 -3.48 -4.65
N GLU A 152 -8.38 -4.18 -5.62
CA GLU A 152 -9.19 -3.61 -6.69
C GLU A 152 -10.32 -2.73 -6.13
N GLY A 153 -10.46 -1.51 -6.69
CA GLY A 153 -11.42 -0.51 -6.20
C GLY A 153 -11.05 0.20 -4.90
N SER A 154 -9.82 -0.02 -4.39
CA SER A 154 -9.28 0.68 -3.21
C SER A 154 -7.83 1.10 -3.50
N PRO A 155 -7.62 2.13 -4.35
CA PRO A 155 -6.30 2.50 -4.82
C PRO A 155 -5.40 2.96 -3.68
N LEU A 156 -4.13 2.58 -3.74
CA LEU A 156 -3.11 3.02 -2.80
C LEU A 156 -2.84 4.52 -2.92
N ARG A 157 -2.47 5.14 -1.82
CA ARG A 157 -1.98 6.52 -1.79
C ARG A 157 -0.50 6.53 -2.14
N ILE A 158 -0.20 6.63 -3.44
CA ILE A 158 1.17 6.63 -3.92
C ILE A 158 1.77 8.02 -3.73
N PRO A 159 2.82 8.18 -2.88
CA PRO A 159 3.51 9.46 -2.75
C PRO A 159 4.22 9.84 -4.04
N ASP A 160 4.34 11.16 -4.29
CA ASP A 160 5.12 11.68 -5.42
C ASP A 160 6.58 11.23 -5.33
N GLY A 161 7.21 11.00 -6.48
CA GLY A 161 8.62 10.64 -6.59
C GLY A 161 8.93 9.16 -6.37
N LEU A 162 7.93 8.28 -6.32
CA LEU A 162 8.13 6.84 -6.35
C LEU A 162 8.03 6.30 -7.77
N CYS A 163 8.95 5.41 -8.12
CA CYS A 163 8.87 4.54 -9.28
C CYS A 163 8.16 3.25 -8.88
N LEU A 164 7.21 2.81 -9.70
CA LEU A 164 6.42 1.60 -9.49
C LEU A 164 6.57 0.66 -10.66
N ARG A 165 6.66 -0.63 -10.38
CA ARG A 165 6.59 -1.68 -11.38
C ARG A 165 5.54 -2.71 -10.99
N VAL A 166 4.66 -3.04 -11.92
CA VAL A 166 3.58 -4.01 -11.67
C VAL A 166 4.13 -5.42 -11.89
N LEU A 167 4.03 -6.26 -10.87
CA LEU A 167 4.37 -7.66 -10.94
C LEU A 167 3.21 -8.49 -11.50
N VAL A 168 2.00 -8.24 -10.99
CA VAL A 168 0.76 -8.89 -11.43
C VAL A 168 -0.32 -7.81 -11.48
N GLU A 169 -0.94 -7.63 -12.65
CA GLU A 169 -2.00 -6.63 -12.83
C GLU A 169 -3.25 -6.96 -12.03
N ARG A 170 -3.57 -8.24 -11.95
CA ARG A 170 -4.71 -8.72 -11.18
C ARG A 170 -4.50 -10.15 -10.73
N GLU A 171 -4.26 -10.36 -9.45
CA GLU A 171 -4.22 -11.65 -8.79
C GLU A 171 -5.60 -11.93 -8.17
N PRO A 172 -6.24 -13.08 -8.44
CA PRO A 172 -7.51 -13.43 -7.81
C PRO A 172 -7.30 -13.66 -6.32
N GLN A 173 -8.30 -13.35 -5.50
CA GLN A 173 -8.30 -13.78 -4.11
C GLN A 173 -9.12 -15.07 -3.97
N PHE A 174 -8.62 -15.99 -3.17
CA PHE A 174 -9.25 -17.25 -2.84
C PHE A 174 -9.92 -17.16 -1.46
N VAL A 175 -10.62 -18.19 -1.05
CA VAL A 175 -11.19 -18.30 0.30
C VAL A 175 -10.57 -19.48 1.03
N THR A 176 -10.23 -19.27 2.31
CA THR A 176 -9.82 -20.32 3.26
C THR A 176 -10.98 -20.61 4.20
N MET A 177 -11.25 -21.91 4.39
CA MET A 177 -12.32 -22.41 5.24
C MET A 177 -11.93 -23.76 5.88
N ALA A 178 -12.73 -24.24 6.83
CA ALA A 178 -12.57 -25.58 7.39
C ALA A 178 -12.64 -26.66 6.30
N ALA A 179 -11.88 -27.73 6.41
CA ALA A 179 -11.95 -28.88 5.49
C ALA A 179 -13.33 -29.59 5.53
N GLY A 180 -14.04 -29.51 6.66
CA GLY A 180 -15.41 -30.03 6.83
C GLY A 180 -16.52 -29.07 6.36
N HIS A 181 -16.20 -27.89 5.85
CA HIS A 181 -17.19 -26.93 5.37
C HIS A 181 -17.96 -27.49 4.14
N PRO A 182 -19.29 -27.27 4.02
CA PRO A 182 -20.05 -27.78 2.88
C PRO A 182 -19.49 -27.39 1.51
N ALA A 183 -18.97 -26.17 1.37
CA ALA A 183 -18.35 -25.67 0.13
C ALA A 183 -16.93 -26.21 -0.11
N ALA A 184 -16.30 -26.85 0.88
CA ALA A 184 -14.90 -27.32 0.78
C ALA A 184 -14.68 -28.38 -0.31
N ALA A 185 -15.71 -29.14 -0.65
CA ALA A 185 -15.66 -30.14 -1.73
C ALA A 185 -15.77 -29.55 -3.14
N GLN A 186 -16.19 -28.28 -3.27
CA GLN A 186 -16.35 -27.61 -4.54
C GLN A 186 -14.98 -27.25 -5.13
N ARG A 187 -14.87 -27.24 -6.45
CA ARG A 187 -13.66 -26.79 -7.15
C ARG A 187 -13.51 -25.26 -7.15
N GLU A 188 -14.63 -24.55 -7.24
CA GLU A 188 -14.75 -23.09 -7.13
C GLU A 188 -15.98 -22.81 -6.27
N VAL A 189 -15.89 -21.83 -5.38
CA VAL A 189 -16.93 -21.48 -4.41
C VAL A 189 -17.57 -20.17 -4.82
N ARG A 190 -18.90 -20.13 -4.90
CA ARG A 190 -19.64 -18.87 -5.11
C ARG A 190 -19.77 -18.14 -3.79
N LEU A 191 -19.73 -16.81 -3.81
CA LEU A 191 -19.98 -16.02 -2.60
C LEU A 191 -21.37 -16.31 -2.00
N ALA A 192 -22.36 -16.62 -2.84
CA ALA A 192 -23.69 -17.03 -2.39
C ALA A 192 -23.68 -18.34 -1.56
N ASP A 193 -22.74 -19.25 -1.82
CA ASP A 193 -22.60 -20.50 -1.04
C ASP A 193 -22.03 -20.23 0.37
N LEU A 194 -21.48 -19.03 0.59
CA LEU A 194 -20.91 -18.52 1.85
C LEU A 194 -21.79 -17.41 2.47
N ALA A 195 -23.05 -17.30 2.05
CA ALA A 195 -23.94 -16.20 2.46
C ALA A 195 -24.27 -16.22 3.97
N HIS A 196 -24.12 -17.36 4.61
CA HIS A 196 -24.37 -17.55 6.05
C HIS A 196 -23.10 -17.65 6.87
N ASP A 197 -21.95 -17.55 6.21
CA ASP A 197 -20.66 -17.61 6.88
C ASP A 197 -20.23 -16.22 7.36
N ARG A 198 -19.62 -16.19 8.52
CA ARG A 198 -18.94 -15.01 9.02
C ARG A 198 -17.56 -14.90 8.40
N TRP A 199 -17.21 -13.73 7.91
CA TRP A 199 -15.89 -13.49 7.32
C TRP A 199 -14.98 -12.81 8.34
N MET A 200 -13.77 -13.31 8.51
CA MET A 200 -12.74 -12.58 9.24
C MET A 200 -11.80 -11.90 8.27
N VAL A 201 -11.64 -10.60 8.45
CA VAL A 201 -10.89 -9.70 7.57
C VAL A 201 -10.01 -8.79 8.42
N ASP A 202 -8.79 -8.53 8.00
CA ASP A 202 -7.92 -7.56 8.67
C ASP A 202 -8.20 -6.14 8.15
N ALA A 203 -8.94 -5.36 8.94
CA ALA A 203 -9.28 -3.98 8.58
C ALA A 203 -8.07 -3.03 8.55
N THR A 204 -6.90 -3.47 8.99
CA THR A 204 -5.64 -2.70 8.89
C THR A 204 -4.91 -2.92 7.57
N VAL A 205 -5.31 -3.93 6.79
CA VAL A 205 -4.87 -4.13 5.40
C VAL A 205 -5.60 -3.14 4.51
N ASP A 206 -4.84 -2.34 3.76
CA ASP A 206 -5.40 -1.28 2.92
C ASP A 206 -6.39 -1.85 1.87
N GLY A 207 -7.66 -1.51 2.03
CA GLY A 207 -8.74 -1.84 1.08
C GLY A 207 -9.34 -3.24 1.18
N GLU A 208 -8.84 -4.15 2.01
CA GLU A 208 -9.34 -5.53 2.07
C GLU A 208 -10.78 -5.59 2.61
N TRP A 209 -11.05 -4.89 3.71
CA TRP A 209 -12.40 -4.78 4.27
C TRP A 209 -13.43 -4.30 3.24
N ASP A 210 -13.11 -3.20 2.57
CA ASP A 210 -13.99 -2.62 1.56
C ASP A 210 -14.14 -3.52 0.33
N GLY A 211 -13.06 -4.23 -0.06
CA GLY A 211 -13.05 -5.18 -1.16
C GLY A 211 -13.99 -6.35 -0.91
N VAL A 212 -13.92 -6.98 0.27
CA VAL A 212 -14.80 -8.06 0.67
C VAL A 212 -16.26 -7.60 0.77
N CYS A 213 -16.50 -6.44 1.41
CA CYS A 213 -17.85 -5.85 1.47
C CYS A 213 -18.46 -5.63 0.09
N ARG A 214 -17.70 -5.08 -0.84
CA ARG A 214 -18.18 -4.83 -2.22
C ARG A 214 -18.52 -6.13 -2.93
N ALA A 215 -17.64 -7.14 -2.83
CA ALA A 215 -17.84 -8.42 -3.48
C ALA A 215 -19.09 -9.14 -2.96
N LEU A 216 -19.30 -9.20 -1.65
CA LEU A 216 -20.47 -9.82 -1.04
C LEU A 216 -21.76 -9.10 -1.44
N ARG A 217 -21.80 -7.76 -1.36
CA ARG A 217 -22.99 -6.97 -1.75
C ARG A 217 -23.32 -7.07 -3.22
N ALA A 218 -22.33 -7.21 -4.10
CA ALA A 218 -22.56 -7.42 -5.53
C ALA A 218 -23.30 -8.72 -5.82
N GLU A 219 -23.14 -9.73 -4.98
CA GLU A 219 -23.86 -11.01 -5.05
C GLU A 219 -25.16 -11.02 -4.21
N GLY A 220 -25.56 -9.86 -3.68
CA GLY A 220 -26.76 -9.74 -2.83
C GLY A 220 -26.61 -10.32 -1.43
N VAL A 221 -25.38 -10.56 -0.97
CA VAL A 221 -25.07 -11.08 0.37
C VAL A 221 -24.78 -9.92 1.30
N GLU A 222 -25.48 -9.84 2.43
CA GLU A 222 -25.17 -8.85 3.46
C GLU A 222 -23.92 -9.31 4.24
N PRO A 223 -22.85 -8.48 4.32
CA PRO A 223 -21.62 -8.89 4.95
C PRO A 223 -21.73 -9.06 6.48
N ASP A 224 -21.43 -10.25 7.00
CA ASP A 224 -21.15 -10.48 8.44
C ASP A 224 -19.63 -10.57 8.61
N LEU A 225 -18.99 -9.45 8.99
CA LEU A 225 -17.55 -9.34 9.06
C LEU A 225 -17.04 -9.19 10.49
N LEU A 226 -15.99 -9.95 10.81
CA LEU A 226 -15.18 -9.79 12.01
C LEU A 226 -13.84 -9.16 11.64
N HIS A 227 -13.37 -8.25 12.48
CA HIS A 227 -12.00 -7.73 12.38
C HIS A 227 -11.03 -8.63 13.16
N GLY A 228 -9.94 -9.04 12.50
CA GLY A 228 -8.87 -9.81 13.13
C GLY A 228 -7.72 -10.07 12.16
N ASP A 229 -6.57 -10.45 12.72
CA ASP A 229 -5.38 -10.80 11.93
C ASP A 229 -5.52 -12.20 11.29
N TYR A 230 -4.71 -12.44 10.26
CA TYR A 230 -4.75 -13.70 9.49
C TYR A 230 -4.44 -14.95 10.32
N LEU A 231 -3.61 -14.84 11.36
CA LEU A 231 -3.28 -15.98 12.21
C LEU A 231 -4.53 -16.41 13.01
N THR A 232 -5.21 -15.45 13.61
CA THR A 232 -6.48 -15.68 14.32
C THR A 232 -7.55 -16.17 13.35
N ALA A 233 -7.62 -15.60 12.13
CA ALA A 233 -8.53 -16.03 11.09
C ALA A 233 -8.37 -17.53 10.75
N TYR A 234 -7.13 -17.99 10.58
CA TYR A 234 -6.87 -19.41 10.30
C TYR A 234 -7.25 -20.35 11.46
N PHE A 235 -7.04 -19.92 12.71
CA PHE A 235 -7.48 -20.73 13.86
C PHE A 235 -9.01 -20.83 13.95
N LEU A 236 -9.72 -19.74 13.75
CA LEU A 236 -11.19 -19.72 13.77
C LEU A 236 -11.77 -20.43 12.54
N ALA A 237 -11.15 -20.30 11.36
CA ALA A 237 -11.56 -21.02 10.17
C ALA A 237 -11.40 -22.55 10.35
N ALA A 238 -10.35 -23.02 11.02
CA ALA A 238 -10.12 -24.44 11.26
C ALA A 238 -11.20 -25.10 12.10
N ILE A 239 -11.84 -24.35 12.98
CA ILE A 239 -12.97 -24.85 13.81
C ILE A 239 -14.34 -24.52 13.21
N GLY A 240 -14.38 -23.91 12.00
CA GLY A 240 -15.60 -23.63 11.27
C GLY A 240 -16.37 -22.38 11.72
N GLU A 241 -15.75 -21.48 12.50
CA GLU A 241 -16.40 -20.26 13.00
C GLU A 241 -16.38 -19.12 11.98
N VAL A 242 -15.41 -19.11 11.06
CA VAL A 242 -15.26 -18.07 10.04
C VAL A 242 -14.73 -18.63 8.72
N VAL A 243 -14.87 -17.85 7.67
CA VAL A 243 -14.09 -17.98 6.44
C VAL A 243 -13.23 -16.72 6.28
N THR A 244 -12.15 -16.79 5.51
CA THR A 244 -11.27 -15.62 5.28
C THR A 244 -10.71 -15.60 3.87
N VAL A 245 -10.43 -14.41 3.36
CA VAL A 245 -9.71 -14.26 2.09
C VAL A 245 -8.28 -14.76 2.21
N SER A 246 -7.73 -15.23 1.11
CA SER A 246 -6.34 -15.67 1.05
C SER A 246 -5.77 -15.49 -0.36
N GLN A 247 -4.46 -15.28 -0.42
CA GLN A 247 -3.76 -15.26 -1.70
C GLN A 247 -3.86 -16.64 -2.36
N PRO A 248 -3.86 -16.72 -3.70
CA PRO A 248 -3.93 -18.00 -4.42
C PRO A 248 -2.70 -18.86 -4.19
N THR A 249 -1.56 -18.25 -3.84
CA THR A 249 -0.33 -18.94 -3.47
C THR A 249 -0.35 -19.49 -2.04
N ALA A 250 -1.39 -19.20 -1.24
CA ALA A 250 -1.49 -19.71 0.12
C ALA A 250 -1.54 -21.24 0.12
N LEU A 251 -0.80 -21.82 1.04
CA LEU A 251 -0.88 -23.26 1.35
C LEU A 251 -1.37 -23.38 2.77
N PRO A 252 -2.48 -24.08 3.01
CA PRO A 252 -2.89 -24.37 4.37
C PRO A 252 -1.79 -25.19 5.04
N ALA A 253 -1.22 -24.67 6.12
CA ALA A 253 -0.23 -25.38 6.93
C ALA A 253 -0.84 -26.52 7.74
N ARG A 254 -2.17 -26.69 7.67
CA ARG A 254 -2.97 -27.59 8.49
C ARG A 254 -3.92 -28.41 7.58
N SER A 255 -4.10 -29.67 7.90
CA SER A 255 -4.99 -30.58 7.16
C SER A 255 -6.49 -30.30 7.39
N ASP A 256 -6.83 -29.53 8.43
CA ASP A 256 -8.18 -29.11 8.77
C ASP A 256 -8.65 -27.84 8.04
N LEU A 257 -7.80 -27.28 7.18
CA LEU A 257 -8.10 -26.12 6.34
C LEU A 257 -8.02 -26.46 4.85
N VAL A 258 -8.85 -25.81 4.06
CA VAL A 258 -8.78 -25.85 2.59
C VAL A 258 -8.82 -24.42 2.01
N VAL A 259 -8.14 -24.27 0.88
CA VAL A 259 -8.18 -23.04 0.07
C VAL A 259 -8.94 -23.35 -1.21
N ARG A 260 -9.86 -22.46 -1.60
CA ARG A 260 -10.65 -22.61 -2.84
C ARG A 260 -10.72 -21.29 -3.59
N PRO A 261 -10.65 -21.33 -4.93
CA PRO A 261 -10.92 -20.16 -5.77
C PRO A 261 -12.35 -19.67 -5.57
N LEU A 262 -12.55 -18.36 -5.59
CA LEU A 262 -13.88 -17.77 -5.68
C LEU A 262 -14.35 -17.75 -7.14
N HIS A 263 -15.58 -18.15 -7.38
CA HIS A 263 -16.17 -18.16 -8.72
C HIS A 263 -16.30 -16.74 -9.26
N GLY A 264 -15.87 -16.54 -10.52
CA GLY A 264 -15.96 -15.23 -11.18
C GLY A 264 -14.89 -14.23 -10.73
N ASP A 265 -13.95 -14.61 -9.86
CA ASP A 265 -12.87 -13.76 -9.35
C ASP A 265 -13.36 -12.41 -8.81
N PRO A 266 -14.27 -12.40 -7.82
CA PRO A 266 -14.96 -11.19 -7.37
C PRO A 266 -14.04 -10.20 -6.65
N ILE A 267 -12.86 -10.63 -6.22
CA ILE A 267 -11.86 -9.81 -5.52
C ILE A 267 -10.53 -9.96 -6.25
N GLY A 268 -10.04 -8.87 -6.82
CA GLY A 268 -8.73 -8.78 -7.46
C GLY A 268 -7.74 -7.97 -6.62
N VAL A 269 -6.46 -8.33 -6.74
CA VAL A 269 -5.37 -7.60 -6.09
C VAL A 269 -4.26 -7.37 -7.11
N ARG A 270 -3.76 -6.15 -7.20
CA ARG A 270 -2.59 -5.80 -8.00
C ARG A 270 -1.33 -5.88 -7.15
N LEU A 271 -0.29 -6.53 -7.66
CA LEU A 271 0.99 -6.69 -6.98
C LEU A 271 2.01 -5.71 -7.55
N LEU A 272 2.65 -4.92 -6.70
CA LEU A 272 3.51 -3.81 -7.08
C LEU A 272 4.85 -3.88 -6.33
N LEU A 273 5.93 -3.55 -7.03
CA LEU A 273 7.20 -3.20 -6.41
C LEU A 273 7.44 -1.70 -6.56
N ALA A 274 7.77 -1.03 -5.47
CA ALA A 274 8.05 0.40 -5.39
C ALA A 274 9.49 0.67 -4.95
N ALA A 275 10.10 1.71 -5.55
CA ALA A 275 11.39 2.26 -5.16
C ALA A 275 11.42 3.78 -5.41
N ARG A 276 12.47 4.48 -4.99
CA ARG A 276 12.65 5.90 -5.32
C ARG A 276 13.16 6.13 -6.74
N THR A 277 13.90 5.17 -7.29
CA THR A 277 14.47 5.27 -8.63
C THR A 277 14.19 4.01 -9.45
N ALA A 278 14.18 4.13 -10.78
CA ALA A 278 13.99 3.00 -11.68
C ALA A 278 15.15 1.99 -11.59
N ASP A 279 16.37 2.47 -11.33
CA ASP A 279 17.56 1.61 -11.20
C ASP A 279 17.47 0.69 -9.98
N GLU A 280 16.89 1.18 -8.87
CA GLU A 280 16.67 0.39 -7.66
C GLU A 280 15.67 -0.76 -7.90
N LEU A 281 14.74 -0.61 -8.86
CA LEU A 281 13.75 -1.64 -9.20
C LEU A 281 14.35 -2.80 -10.00
N GLY A 282 15.31 -2.56 -10.88
CA GLY A 282 15.78 -3.49 -11.92
C GLY A 282 15.95 -4.94 -11.47
N VAL A 283 17.13 -5.29 -10.93
CA VAL A 283 17.46 -6.66 -10.49
C VAL A 283 16.50 -7.17 -9.41
N ALA A 284 16.07 -6.27 -8.51
CA ALA A 284 15.18 -6.66 -7.42
C ALA A 284 13.81 -7.14 -7.92
N PHE A 285 13.29 -6.52 -8.98
CA PHE A 285 12.03 -6.91 -9.59
C PHE A 285 12.13 -8.27 -10.29
N ASP A 286 13.19 -8.49 -11.07
CA ASP A 286 13.37 -9.75 -11.81
C ASP A 286 13.49 -10.95 -10.84
N GLU A 287 14.14 -10.76 -9.70
CA GLU A 287 14.23 -11.78 -8.66
C GLU A 287 12.92 -11.96 -7.89
N LEU A 288 12.12 -10.89 -7.71
CA LEU A 288 10.78 -10.99 -7.14
C LEU A 288 9.84 -11.76 -8.07
N GLU A 289 9.88 -11.49 -9.37
CA GLU A 289 9.08 -12.19 -10.37
C GLU A 289 9.36 -13.69 -10.36
N LYS A 290 10.62 -14.09 -10.38
CA LYS A 290 11.03 -15.50 -10.29
C LYS A 290 10.53 -16.14 -9.00
N ALA A 291 10.66 -15.44 -7.85
CA ALA A 291 10.22 -15.94 -6.56
C ALA A 291 8.69 -16.10 -6.48
N TYR A 292 7.95 -15.17 -7.08
CA TYR A 292 6.48 -15.24 -7.16
C TYR A 292 6.04 -16.49 -7.96
N TRP A 293 6.61 -16.70 -9.14
CA TRP A 293 6.27 -17.86 -9.96
C TRP A 293 6.74 -19.19 -9.36
N ASP A 294 7.84 -19.18 -8.58
CA ASP A 294 8.25 -20.36 -7.80
C ASP A 294 7.19 -20.68 -6.71
N ALA A 295 6.69 -19.68 -6.00
CA ALA A 295 5.62 -19.85 -5.01
C ALA A 295 4.31 -20.30 -5.67
N ALA A 296 3.95 -19.73 -6.81
CA ALA A 296 2.77 -20.12 -7.58
C ALA A 296 2.84 -21.58 -8.04
N ARG A 297 4.01 -22.04 -8.53
CA ARG A 297 4.23 -23.45 -8.92
C ARG A 297 4.06 -24.44 -7.75
N GLN A 298 4.31 -24.00 -6.53
CA GLN A 298 4.14 -24.84 -5.33
C GLN A 298 2.70 -24.86 -4.79
N ALA A 299 1.77 -24.11 -5.38
CA ALA A 299 0.37 -24.01 -4.95
C ALA A 299 -0.54 -24.80 -5.92
N PRO A 300 -0.91 -26.06 -5.63
CA PRO A 300 -1.65 -26.92 -6.55
C PRO A 300 -2.99 -26.33 -6.97
N VAL A 301 -3.72 -25.73 -6.04
CA VAL A 301 -5.03 -25.12 -6.31
C VAL A 301 -4.90 -23.96 -7.27
N TYR A 302 -3.84 -23.14 -7.12
CA TYR A 302 -3.56 -22.02 -8.01
C TYR A 302 -3.11 -22.52 -9.39
N GLN A 303 -2.29 -23.57 -9.46
CA GLN A 303 -1.89 -24.19 -10.72
C GLN A 303 -3.10 -24.71 -11.50
N ASP A 304 -4.01 -25.41 -10.84
CA ASP A 304 -5.25 -25.88 -11.45
C ASP A 304 -6.12 -24.71 -11.94
N TRP A 305 -6.16 -23.61 -11.20
CA TRP A 305 -6.90 -22.41 -11.59
C TRP A 305 -6.26 -21.74 -12.82
N LEU A 306 -4.93 -21.55 -12.82
CA LEU A 306 -4.17 -21.00 -13.96
C LEU A 306 -4.35 -21.85 -15.23
N ALA A 307 -4.27 -23.18 -15.12
CA ALA A 307 -4.43 -24.08 -16.26
C ALA A 307 -5.81 -23.99 -16.92
N ARG A 308 -6.85 -23.63 -16.15
CA ARG A 308 -8.23 -23.45 -16.65
C ARG A 308 -8.47 -22.05 -17.24
N GLY A 309 -7.69 -21.06 -16.81
CA GLY A 309 -7.86 -19.65 -17.16
C GLY A 309 -7.47 -19.25 -18.57
N THR A 310 -6.85 -20.16 -19.35
CA THR A 310 -6.45 -19.90 -20.75
C THR A 310 -7.61 -19.78 -21.74
N ALA A 311 -8.84 -19.99 -21.29
CA ALA A 311 -10.04 -19.91 -22.14
C ALA A 311 -10.98 -18.76 -21.73
N GLY A 312 -10.51 -17.49 -21.66
CA GLY A 312 -11.38 -16.31 -21.57
C GLY A 312 -11.28 -15.45 -20.30
N ARG A 313 -10.33 -15.68 -19.41
CA ARG A 313 -10.06 -14.84 -18.23
C ARG A 313 -8.73 -14.09 -18.42
N SER A 314 -8.61 -12.89 -17.87
CA SER A 314 -7.35 -12.14 -17.89
C SER A 314 -6.27 -12.94 -17.16
N THR A 315 -5.41 -13.61 -17.91
CA THR A 315 -4.17 -14.18 -17.39
C THR A 315 -3.41 -13.06 -16.67
N PRO A 316 -2.71 -13.30 -15.55
CA PRO A 316 -1.85 -12.31 -14.94
C PRO A 316 -0.89 -11.75 -15.99
N THR A 317 -1.22 -10.58 -16.56
CA THR A 317 -0.47 -10.02 -17.68
C THR A 317 0.66 -9.20 -17.11
N LEU A 318 1.88 -9.64 -17.36
CA LEU A 318 3.09 -8.86 -17.15
C LEU A 318 3.10 -7.70 -18.16
N ARG A 319 2.95 -6.47 -17.71
CA ARG A 319 3.26 -5.28 -18.50
C ARG A 319 4.40 -4.53 -17.85
N ALA A 320 5.51 -4.46 -18.57
CA ALA A 320 6.48 -3.40 -18.35
C ALA A 320 5.77 -2.07 -18.65
N VAL A 321 5.56 -1.22 -17.65
CA VAL A 321 5.15 0.16 -17.87
C VAL A 321 6.39 0.87 -18.40
N GLY A 322 6.33 1.27 -19.67
CA GLY A 322 7.39 1.98 -20.37
C GLY A 322 7.71 3.34 -19.76
N ALA A 323 8.92 3.74 -20.02
CA ALA A 323 9.63 4.95 -19.65
C ALA A 323 8.81 6.24 -19.68
#